data_64d5f6b7b42afc593821cc4479f8c05b
#
_entry.id   64d5f6b7b42afc593821cc4479f8c05b
#
_cell.length_a   1.000
_cell.length_b   1.000
_cell.length_c   1.000
_cell.angle_alpha   90.00
_cell.angle_beta   90.00
_cell.angle_gamma   90.00
#
_symmetry.space_group_name_H-M   'P 1'
#
loop_
_entity.id
_entity.type
_entity.pdbx_description
1 polymer ?
#
loop_
_entity_poly.entity_id
_entity_poly.type
_entity_poly.pdbx_seq_one_letter_code
_entity_poly.pdbx_strand_id
1 'polypeptide(L)'
;MPASTPVLFVIDGDPGAAHALRDDLSRRFGREFRIVCESAADAGLAALRELAVRRVPVALLVVGQDLNGMSGVAFLGHAHKMHPQAVRTTSCCID
;
A
#
# COMPACT_ATOMS: atom_id res chain seq x y z
N MET A 1 -13.51 -20.81 8.83
CA MET A 1 -13.32 -19.34 8.81
C MET A 1 -12.51 -18.93 7.60
N PRO A 2 -13.07 -18.14 6.78
CA PRO A 2 -12.30 -17.70 5.61
C PRO A 2 -11.11 -16.86 6.04
N ALA A 3 -10.06 -16.97 5.28
CA ALA A 3 -8.91 -16.12 5.48
C ALA A 3 -9.31 -14.67 5.24
N SER A 4 -8.56 -13.76 5.87
CA SER A 4 -8.76 -12.35 5.63
C SER A 4 -8.54 -12.03 4.17
N THR A 5 -9.35 -11.14 3.62
CA THR A 5 -9.18 -10.68 2.25
C THR A 5 -7.81 -10.00 2.12
N PRO A 6 -6.99 -10.39 1.15
CA PRO A 6 -5.69 -9.75 0.96
C PRO A 6 -5.86 -8.28 0.59
N VAL A 7 -4.84 -7.49 0.92
CA VAL A 7 -4.85 -6.05 0.74
C VAL A 7 -3.93 -5.66 -0.41
N LEU A 8 -4.41 -4.76 -1.25
CA LEU A 8 -3.57 -3.99 -2.16
C LEU A 8 -3.39 -2.63 -1.51
N PHE A 9 -2.16 -2.30 -1.17
CA PHE A 9 -1.85 -1.09 -0.40
C PHE A 9 -1.21 -0.05 -1.31
N VAL A 10 -1.80 1.14 -1.34
CA VAL A 10 -1.31 2.25 -2.15
C VAL A 10 -0.95 3.39 -1.25
N ILE A 11 0.24 3.93 -1.42
CA ILE A 11 0.66 5.13 -0.70
C ILE A 11 1.40 6.05 -1.65
N ASP A 12 1.02 7.31 -1.66
CA ASP A 12 1.65 8.34 -2.49
C ASP A 12 1.48 9.67 -1.78
N GLY A 13 2.54 10.46 -1.74
CA GLY A 13 2.51 11.77 -1.09
C GLY A 13 1.54 12.74 -1.74
N ASP A 14 1.14 12.49 -2.98
CA ASP A 14 0.11 13.26 -3.66
C ASP A 14 -1.23 12.54 -3.49
N PRO A 15 -2.17 13.11 -2.69
CA PRO A 15 -3.45 12.44 -2.47
C PRO A 15 -4.24 12.20 -3.76
N GLY A 16 -4.11 13.08 -4.74
CA GLY A 16 -4.81 12.88 -6.01
C GLY A 16 -4.31 11.65 -6.75
N ALA A 17 -2.99 11.45 -6.78
CA ALA A 17 -2.40 10.28 -7.40
C ALA A 17 -2.77 9.01 -6.65
N ALA A 18 -2.75 9.06 -5.32
CA ALA A 18 -3.11 7.91 -4.51
C ALA A 18 -4.56 7.49 -4.75
N HIS A 19 -5.46 8.48 -4.78
CA HIS A 19 -6.88 8.20 -5.01
C HIS A 19 -7.14 7.67 -6.41
N ALA A 20 -6.44 8.18 -7.41
CA ALA A 20 -6.60 7.69 -8.77
C ALA A 20 -6.19 6.22 -8.88
N LEU A 21 -5.07 5.86 -8.27
CA LEU A 21 -4.64 4.47 -8.24
C LEU A 21 -5.62 3.58 -7.47
N ARG A 22 -6.09 4.06 -6.33
CA ARG A 22 -7.08 3.33 -5.55
C ARG A 22 -8.32 3.03 -6.38
N ASP A 23 -8.82 4.04 -7.08
CA ASP A 23 -10.03 3.87 -7.89
C ASP A 23 -9.80 2.87 -9.01
N ASP A 24 -8.64 2.95 -9.66
CA ASP A 24 -8.32 2.03 -10.75
C ASP A 24 -8.20 0.60 -10.24
N LEU A 25 -7.50 0.40 -9.14
CA LEU A 25 -7.34 -0.92 -8.54
C LEU A 25 -8.67 -1.47 -8.03
N SER A 26 -9.52 -0.60 -7.48
CA SER A 26 -10.82 -1.03 -6.99
C SER A 26 -11.70 -1.52 -8.13
N ARG A 27 -11.65 -0.86 -9.29
CA ARG A 27 -12.43 -1.31 -10.43
C ARG A 27 -11.97 -2.65 -10.96
N ARG A 28 -10.66 -2.91 -10.90
CA ARG A 28 -10.09 -4.14 -11.46
C ARG A 28 -10.10 -5.29 -10.48
N PHE A 29 -9.85 -5.01 -9.21
CA PHE A 29 -9.58 -6.05 -8.22
C PHE A 29 -10.42 -5.94 -6.95
N GLY A 30 -11.35 -5.00 -6.90
CA GLY A 30 -12.10 -4.73 -5.67
C GLY A 30 -12.94 -5.88 -5.16
N ARG A 31 -13.23 -6.86 -6.00
CA ARG A 31 -13.98 -8.03 -5.55
C ARG A 31 -13.12 -9.04 -4.81
N GLU A 32 -11.84 -9.08 -5.15
CA GLU A 32 -10.94 -10.10 -4.64
C GLU A 32 -9.96 -9.56 -3.61
N PHE A 33 -9.76 -8.26 -3.62
CA PHE A 33 -8.80 -7.59 -2.75
C PHE A 33 -9.42 -6.38 -2.10
N ARG A 34 -8.97 -6.12 -0.89
CA ARG A 34 -9.30 -4.87 -0.23
C ARG A 34 -8.25 -3.83 -0.60
N ILE A 35 -8.69 -2.64 -1.01
CA ILE A 35 -7.78 -1.59 -1.41
C ILE A 35 -7.65 -0.60 -0.25
N VAL A 36 -6.42 -0.38 0.19
CA VAL A 36 -6.11 0.60 1.24
C VAL A 36 -5.23 1.68 0.64
N CYS A 37 -5.59 2.93 0.87
CA CYS A 37 -4.91 4.07 0.28
C CYS A 37 -4.52 5.06 1.38
N GLU A 38 -3.27 5.51 1.36
CA GLU A 38 -2.76 6.50 2.29
C GLU A 38 -1.96 7.55 1.52
N SER A 39 -1.83 8.73 2.11
CA SER A 39 -1.07 9.80 1.46
C SER A 39 0.06 10.35 2.33
N ALA A 40 0.27 9.79 3.51
CA ALA A 40 1.36 10.20 4.38
C ALA A 40 2.09 8.97 4.89
N ALA A 41 3.41 9.08 5.02
CA ALA A 41 4.23 7.96 5.44
C ALA A 41 3.85 7.45 6.82
N ASP A 42 3.62 8.37 7.77
CA ASP A 42 3.26 7.97 9.12
C ASP A 42 1.98 7.16 9.16
N ALA A 43 0.95 7.64 8.45
CA ALA A 43 -0.33 6.96 8.39
C ALA A 43 -0.19 5.62 7.68
N GLY A 44 0.63 5.59 6.62
CA GLY A 44 0.88 4.36 5.89
C GLY A 44 1.56 3.30 6.73
N LEU A 45 2.59 3.69 7.47
CA LEU A 45 3.29 2.74 8.34
C LEU A 45 2.39 2.24 9.46
N ALA A 46 1.57 3.13 10.04
CA ALA A 46 0.63 2.73 11.07
C ALA A 46 -0.39 1.74 10.52
N ALA A 47 -0.89 1.98 9.31
CA ALA A 47 -1.84 1.07 8.68
C ALA A 47 -1.21 -0.29 8.40
N LEU A 48 0.03 -0.31 7.90
CA LEU A 48 0.72 -1.58 7.64
C LEU A 48 0.98 -2.35 8.93
N ARG A 49 1.33 -1.64 9.99
CA ARG A 49 1.55 -2.30 11.29
C ARG A 49 0.26 -2.91 11.80
N GLU A 50 -0.83 -2.19 11.67
CA GLU A 50 -2.13 -2.71 12.09
C GLU A 50 -2.50 -3.97 11.32
N LEU A 51 -2.27 -3.96 10.01
CA LEU A 51 -2.53 -5.13 9.19
C LEU A 51 -1.66 -6.31 9.61
N ALA A 52 -0.40 -6.04 9.94
CA ALA A 52 0.51 -7.10 10.40
C ALA A 52 0.03 -7.69 11.73
N VAL A 53 -0.39 -6.84 12.67
CA VAL A 53 -0.89 -7.30 13.95
C VAL A 53 -2.13 -8.17 13.77
N ARG A 54 -3.00 -7.80 12.86
CA ARG A 54 -4.22 -8.56 12.58
C ARG A 54 -3.97 -9.74 11.66
N ARG A 55 -2.75 -9.93 11.19
CA ARG A 55 -2.39 -11.00 10.28
C ARG A 55 -3.17 -10.96 8.96
N VAL A 56 -3.45 -9.75 8.50
CA VAL A 56 -4.07 -9.56 7.20
C VAL A 56 -2.96 -9.50 6.16
N PRO A 57 -2.98 -10.36 5.13
CA PRO A 57 -1.90 -10.37 4.15
C PRO A 57 -1.97 -9.14 3.25
N VAL A 58 -0.81 -8.58 2.93
CA VAL A 58 -0.68 -7.53 1.92
C VAL A 58 -0.08 -8.17 0.68
N ALA A 59 -0.88 -8.23 -0.39
CA ALA A 59 -0.46 -8.89 -1.61
C ALA A 59 0.41 -7.98 -2.48
N LEU A 60 0.10 -6.69 -2.50
CA LEU A 60 0.81 -5.74 -3.34
C LEU A 60 0.95 -4.42 -2.59
N LEU A 61 2.11 -3.81 -2.74
CA LEU A 61 2.42 -2.53 -2.15
C LEU A 61 2.90 -1.60 -3.26
N VAL A 62 2.12 -0.56 -3.55
CA VAL A 62 2.46 0.44 -4.56
C VAL A 62 2.83 1.72 -3.83
N VAL A 63 4.05 2.18 -4.05
CA VAL A 63 4.61 3.30 -3.29
C VAL A 63 5.10 4.38 -4.23
N GLY A 64 4.69 5.63 -3.97
CA GLY A 64 5.20 6.78 -4.70
C GLY A 64 6.65 7.06 -4.34
N GLN A 65 7.33 7.85 -5.17
CA GLN A 65 8.74 8.18 -4.95
C GLN A 65 8.94 9.06 -3.73
N ASP A 66 8.10 10.06 -3.56
CA ASP A 66 8.18 11.00 -2.46
C ASP A 66 6.94 10.91 -1.62
N LEU A 67 7.11 10.53 -0.38
CA LEU A 67 6.03 10.54 0.60
C LEU A 67 6.27 11.69 1.55
N ASN A 68 5.20 12.20 2.10
CA ASN A 68 5.34 13.23 3.12
C ASN A 68 5.99 12.60 4.34
N GLY A 69 7.22 12.99 4.61
CA GLY A 69 7.96 12.50 5.75
C GLY A 69 9.06 11.50 5.44
N MET A 70 9.06 10.88 4.27
CA MET A 70 10.17 9.99 3.88
C MET A 70 10.08 9.65 2.39
N SER A 71 11.19 9.13 1.86
CA SER A 71 11.20 8.67 0.48
C SER A 71 10.47 7.35 0.34
N GLY A 72 10.03 7.06 -0.88
CA GLY A 72 9.38 5.78 -1.15
C GLY A 72 10.30 4.60 -0.89
N VAL A 73 11.59 4.73 -1.19
CA VAL A 73 12.54 3.66 -0.94
C VAL A 73 12.66 3.34 0.55
N ALA A 74 12.73 4.39 1.38
CA ALA A 74 12.79 4.19 2.83
C ALA A 74 11.51 3.54 3.34
N PHE A 75 10.36 3.96 2.82
CA PHE A 75 9.09 3.37 3.19
C PHE A 75 9.06 1.88 2.83
N LEU A 76 9.52 1.53 1.64
CA LEU A 76 9.55 0.13 1.23
C LEU A 76 10.42 -0.70 2.16
N GLY A 77 11.53 -0.17 2.63
CA GLY A 77 12.38 -0.86 3.58
C GLY A 77 11.65 -1.18 4.88
N HIS A 78 10.92 -0.21 5.42
CA HIS A 78 10.13 -0.43 6.62
C HIS A 78 8.98 -1.41 6.37
N ALA A 79 8.30 -1.25 5.25
CA ALA A 79 7.17 -2.11 4.91
C ALA A 79 7.61 -3.56 4.74
N HIS A 80 8.78 -3.78 4.15
CA HIS A 80 9.30 -5.14 3.95
C HIS A 80 9.47 -5.88 5.28
N LYS A 81 9.86 -5.17 6.31
CA LYS A 81 10.03 -5.81 7.63
C LYS A 81 8.70 -6.28 8.20
N MET A 82 7.62 -5.60 7.89
CA MET A 82 6.30 -5.95 8.39
C MET A 82 5.56 -6.94 7.49
N HIS A 83 5.80 -6.84 6.19
CA HIS A 83 5.12 -7.67 5.19
C HIS A 83 6.12 -8.18 4.16
N PRO A 84 6.99 -9.13 4.54
CA PRO A 84 8.07 -9.56 3.65
C PRO A 84 7.60 -10.28 2.40
N GLN A 85 6.36 -10.77 2.38
CA GLN A 85 5.84 -11.50 1.23
C GLN A 85 5.08 -10.62 0.26
N ALA A 86 4.86 -9.35 0.59
CA ALA A 86 4.15 -8.44 -0.31
C ALA A 86 5.01 -8.13 -1.54
N VAL A 87 4.39 -8.14 -2.70
CA VAL A 87 5.03 -7.64 -3.91
C VAL A 87 5.12 -6.13 -3.81
N ARG A 88 6.30 -5.58 -4.07
CA ARG A 88 6.56 -4.15 -3.91
C ARG A 88 6.86 -3.52 -5.25
N THR A 89 6.29 -2.36 -5.48
CA THR A 89 6.57 -1.62 -6.70
C THR A 89 6.44 -0.13 -6.42
N THR A 90 7.07 0.68 -7.28
CA THR A 90 6.93 2.12 -7.21
C THR A 90 6.05 2.57 -8.36
N SER A 91 5.34 3.67 -8.15
CA SER A 91 4.41 4.18 -9.15
C SER A 91 5.05 5.18 -10.12
N CYS A 92 6.32 5.46 -9.96
CA CYS A 92 6.97 6.58 -10.64
C CYS A 92 7.05 6.41 -12.15
N CYS A 93 7.07 5.21 -12.65
CA CYS A 93 7.33 4.95 -14.07
C CYS A 93 6.11 4.44 -14.79
N ILE A 94 4.96 4.64 -14.23
CA ILE A 94 3.73 4.20 -14.86
C ILE A 94 3.23 5.30 -15.77
N ASP A 95 3.28 5.10 -17.00
CA ASP A 95 2.66 6.02 -17.94
C ASP A 95 2.64 5.44 -19.30
#